data_5b768754bfd21c6d53da04cc8fd13f1d
#
_entry.id   5b768754bfd21c6d53da04cc8fd13f1d
#
_cell.length_a   1.000
_cell.length_b   1.000
_cell.length_c   1.000
_cell.angle_alpha   90.00
_cell.angle_beta   90.00
_cell.angle_gamma   90.00
#
_symmetry.space_group_name_H-M   'P 1'
#
loop_
_entity.id
_entity.type
_entity.pdbx_description
1 polymer ?
#
loop_
_entity_poly.entity_id
_entity_poly.type
_entity_poly.pdbx_seq_one_letter_code
_entity_poly.pdbx_strand_id
1 'polypeptide(L)'
;MNFACAPRVCSWLLFGLLAGNLASAQILSDPADWKESDVPPPPAYDMSKLLTFEVTRSSPLVYGVDPASFSISKTDGIVRYVVVATTPAGAKNVIYEGLRCSTGEVRTYARAKPDGSWVTVANSEWKSAYDISLPRHSLRFAKAAACLQAAPVSSVRELIRKLKNPSVE
;
A
#
# COMPACT_ATOMS: atom_id res chain seq x y z
N MET A 1 49.20 48.98 -60.18
CA MET A 1 49.88 48.24 -59.09
C MET A 1 49.06 48.42 -57.82
N ASN A 2 48.12 47.62 -57.49
CA ASN A 2 47.49 47.56 -56.20
C ASN A 2 46.81 46.22 -56.05
N PHE A 3 47.37 45.41 -55.17
CA PHE A 3 46.83 44.11 -54.81
C PHE A 3 45.82 44.30 -53.70
N ALA A 4 44.58 43.92 -53.94
CA ALA A 4 43.54 43.86 -52.94
C ALA A 4 43.49 42.45 -52.38
N CYS A 5 43.68 42.33 -51.08
CA CYS A 5 43.58 41.11 -50.33
C CYS A 5 42.16 40.97 -49.80
N ALA A 6 41.46 39.87 -50.12
CA ALA A 6 40.12 39.55 -49.62
C ALA A 6 40.22 38.72 -48.34
N PRO A 7 39.45 39.00 -47.28
CA PRO A 7 39.40 38.16 -46.06
C PRO A 7 38.49 36.97 -46.23
N ARG A 8 39.03 35.78 -45.86
CA ARG A 8 38.29 34.53 -45.75
C ARG A 8 37.48 34.56 -44.43
N VAL A 9 36.18 34.49 -44.54
CA VAL A 9 35.28 34.32 -43.43
C VAL A 9 35.24 32.83 -43.05
N CYS A 10 35.84 32.46 -41.92
CA CYS A 10 35.70 31.14 -41.31
C CYS A 10 34.37 31.08 -40.58
N SER A 11 33.39 30.35 -41.14
CA SER A 11 32.12 30.03 -40.51
C SER A 11 32.29 28.84 -39.58
N TRP A 12 32.29 29.07 -38.27
CA TRP A 12 32.30 28.01 -37.24
C TRP A 12 30.85 27.59 -37.01
N LEU A 13 30.48 26.43 -37.53
CA LEU A 13 29.23 25.74 -37.19
C LEU A 13 29.38 25.11 -35.80
N LEU A 14 28.78 25.76 -34.79
CA LEU A 14 28.55 25.20 -33.46
C LEU A 14 27.47 24.13 -33.55
N PHE A 15 27.89 22.87 -33.60
CA PHE A 15 27.01 21.72 -33.44
C PHE A 15 26.72 21.54 -31.94
N GLY A 16 25.59 22.10 -31.47
CA GLY A 16 25.08 21.90 -30.10
C GLY A 16 24.60 20.46 -29.96
N LEU A 17 25.34 19.62 -29.23
CA LEU A 17 24.85 18.32 -28.74
C LEU A 17 23.79 18.57 -27.66
N LEU A 18 22.52 18.44 -28.04
CA LEU A 18 21.42 18.24 -27.08
C LEU A 18 21.55 16.83 -26.50
N ALA A 19 22.24 16.70 -25.37
CA ALA A 19 22.19 15.50 -24.55
C ALA A 19 20.79 15.43 -23.89
N GLY A 20 19.85 14.74 -24.55
CA GLY A 20 18.55 14.42 -23.98
C GLY A 20 18.75 13.47 -22.80
N ASN A 21 18.54 13.95 -21.58
CA ASN A 21 18.40 13.10 -20.40
C ASN A 21 17.11 12.28 -20.56
N LEU A 22 17.23 11.05 -21.02
CA LEU A 22 16.18 10.05 -20.92
C LEU A 22 16.06 9.70 -19.43
N ALA A 23 15.19 10.40 -18.70
CA ALA A 23 14.76 9.98 -17.40
C ALA A 23 14.02 8.65 -17.57
N SER A 24 14.73 7.54 -17.36
CA SER A 24 14.10 6.22 -17.26
C SER A 24 13.21 6.26 -16.03
N ALA A 25 11.90 6.38 -16.24
CA ALA A 25 10.92 6.11 -15.20
C ALA A 25 11.11 4.64 -14.81
N GLN A 26 11.78 4.39 -13.69
CA GLN A 26 11.84 3.07 -13.10
C GLN A 26 10.42 2.75 -12.64
N ILE A 27 9.71 1.97 -13.45
CA ILE A 27 8.52 1.28 -13.00
C ILE A 27 9.02 0.39 -11.85
N LEU A 28 8.58 0.69 -10.63
CA LEU A 28 8.76 -0.17 -9.46
C LEU A 28 7.95 -1.45 -9.71
N SER A 29 8.44 -2.30 -10.62
CA SER A 29 7.96 -3.66 -10.75
C SER A 29 8.50 -4.43 -9.57
N ASP A 30 7.65 -5.21 -8.96
CA ASP A 30 8.00 -6.18 -7.95
C ASP A 30 9.16 -7.03 -8.45
N PRO A 31 10.18 -7.29 -7.63
CA PRO A 31 11.26 -8.19 -8.02
C PRO A 31 10.67 -9.52 -8.48
N ALA A 32 11.14 -10.06 -9.60
CA ALA A 32 10.67 -11.36 -10.13
C ALA A 32 10.81 -12.50 -9.10
N ASP A 33 11.67 -12.32 -8.10
CA ASP A 33 11.96 -13.27 -7.02
C ASP A 33 11.29 -12.92 -5.68
N TRP A 34 10.27 -12.03 -5.68
CA TRP A 34 9.61 -11.68 -4.43
C TRP A 34 9.00 -12.91 -3.76
N LYS A 35 9.27 -13.07 -2.48
CA LYS A 35 8.69 -14.12 -1.62
C LYS A 35 8.18 -13.49 -0.34
N GLU A 36 7.00 -13.93 0.06
CA GLU A 36 6.48 -13.60 1.38
C GLU A 36 7.33 -14.26 2.46
N SER A 37 7.69 -13.51 3.48
CA SER A 37 8.32 -14.06 4.69
C SER A 37 7.31 -14.88 5.50
N ASP A 38 7.81 -15.68 6.43
CA ASP A 38 6.95 -16.45 7.34
C ASP A 38 5.90 -15.54 8.00
N VAL A 39 4.65 -15.97 7.90
CA VAL A 39 3.52 -15.20 8.47
C VAL A 39 3.49 -15.44 9.98
N PRO A 40 3.66 -14.38 10.81
CA PRO A 40 3.54 -14.54 12.24
C PRO A 40 2.14 -14.99 12.64
N PRO A 41 1.99 -15.65 13.80
CA PRO A 41 0.67 -15.95 14.34
C PRO A 41 -0.19 -14.69 14.44
N PRO A 42 -1.54 -14.81 14.29
CA PRO A 42 -2.42 -13.67 14.46
C PRO A 42 -2.20 -13.02 15.83
N PRO A 43 -1.98 -11.70 15.88
CA PRO A 43 -1.76 -10.99 17.14
C PRO A 43 -3.05 -10.92 17.97
N ALA A 44 -2.92 -10.69 19.27
CA ALA A 44 -4.03 -10.25 20.09
C ALA A 44 -4.57 -8.90 19.58
N TYR A 45 -5.84 -8.64 19.80
CA TYR A 45 -6.49 -7.38 19.42
C TYR A 45 -7.42 -6.89 20.53
N ASP A 46 -7.63 -5.57 20.60
CA ASP A 46 -8.48 -4.92 21.60
C ASP A 46 -9.60 -4.13 20.90
N MET A 47 -10.83 -4.60 21.09
CA MET A 47 -12.03 -3.99 20.51
C MET A 47 -12.27 -2.55 20.96
N SER A 48 -11.76 -2.17 22.13
CA SER A 48 -11.92 -0.81 22.67
C SER A 48 -10.97 0.22 22.06
N LYS A 49 -9.94 -0.25 21.33
CA LYS A 49 -8.86 0.59 20.77
C LYS A 49 -8.91 0.71 19.26
N LEU A 50 -9.96 0.21 18.63
CA LEU A 50 -10.06 0.23 17.18
C LEU A 50 -10.03 1.67 16.63
N LEU A 51 -9.19 1.90 15.64
CA LEU A 51 -9.23 3.09 14.81
C LEU A 51 -10.16 2.82 13.64
N THR A 52 -11.27 3.53 13.58
CA THR A 52 -12.27 3.37 12.53
C THR A 52 -11.87 4.15 11.27
N PHE A 53 -12.29 3.63 10.11
CA PHE A 53 -12.12 4.30 8.82
C PHE A 53 -13.32 4.03 7.92
N GLU A 54 -13.60 5.00 7.04
CA GLU A 54 -14.73 4.90 6.12
C GLU A 54 -14.39 3.99 4.93
N VAL A 55 -15.27 3.04 4.65
CA VAL A 55 -15.14 2.15 3.49
C VAL A 55 -16.04 2.62 2.34
N THR A 56 -17.33 2.73 2.58
CA THR A 56 -18.30 3.36 1.68
C THR A 56 -19.43 3.97 2.49
N ARG A 57 -20.02 5.08 2.01
CA ARG A 57 -21.15 5.74 2.69
C ARG A 57 -22.41 4.87 2.75
N SER A 58 -22.54 3.91 1.84
CA SER A 58 -23.68 2.99 1.78
C SER A 58 -23.48 1.70 2.58
N SER A 59 -22.29 1.47 3.15
CA SER A 59 -22.05 0.28 3.95
C SER A 59 -22.67 0.43 5.33
N PRO A 60 -23.51 -0.53 5.77
CA PRO A 60 -23.97 -0.55 7.16
C PRO A 60 -22.87 -1.01 8.13
N LEU A 61 -21.74 -1.51 7.61
CA LEU A 61 -20.65 -2.03 8.42
C LEU A 61 -19.70 -0.90 8.86
N VAL A 62 -19.35 -0.90 10.13
CA VAL A 62 -18.26 -0.08 10.67
C VAL A 62 -16.98 -0.91 10.65
N TYR A 63 -15.95 -0.38 9.99
CA TYR A 63 -14.65 -1.01 9.93
C TYR A 63 -13.67 -0.29 10.86
N GLY A 64 -12.90 -1.09 11.59
CA GLY A 64 -11.83 -0.58 12.46
C GLY A 64 -10.64 -1.51 12.46
N VAL A 65 -9.47 -0.98 12.75
CA VAL A 65 -8.21 -1.72 12.87
C VAL A 65 -7.61 -1.48 14.24
N ASP A 66 -7.07 -2.52 14.86
CA ASP A 66 -6.36 -2.35 16.14
C ASP A 66 -4.92 -1.91 15.87
N PRO A 67 -4.52 -0.73 16.37
CA PRO A 67 -3.15 -0.24 16.21
C PRO A 67 -2.07 -1.17 16.77
N ALA A 68 -2.38 -1.93 17.80
CA ALA A 68 -1.44 -2.87 18.40
C ALA A 68 -1.15 -4.09 17.49
N SER A 69 -2.03 -4.35 16.54
CA SER A 69 -1.88 -5.45 15.57
C SER A 69 -1.02 -5.10 14.36
N PHE A 70 -0.64 -3.83 14.19
CA PHE A 70 0.11 -3.41 13.01
C PHE A 70 1.54 -3.92 13.01
N SER A 71 1.94 -4.49 11.89
CA SER A 71 3.35 -4.72 11.57
C SER A 71 3.65 -4.34 10.13
N ILE A 72 4.83 -3.81 9.90
CA ILE A 72 5.34 -3.48 8.57
C ILE A 72 6.66 -4.24 8.41
N SER A 73 6.62 -5.27 7.59
CA SER A 73 7.80 -6.09 7.33
C SER A 73 8.75 -5.37 6.38
N LYS A 74 10.00 -5.28 6.77
CA LYS A 74 11.07 -4.72 5.92
C LYS A 74 11.59 -5.74 4.91
N THR A 75 11.33 -7.03 5.14
CA THR A 75 11.83 -8.11 4.29
C THR A 75 10.97 -8.29 3.04
N ASP A 76 9.65 -8.29 3.21
CA ASP A 76 8.69 -8.54 2.13
C ASP A 76 7.79 -7.34 1.80
N GLY A 77 7.89 -6.23 2.55
CA GLY A 77 7.10 -5.02 2.33
C GLY A 77 5.62 -5.14 2.69
N ILE A 78 5.23 -6.19 3.41
CA ILE A 78 3.82 -6.43 3.75
C ILE A 78 3.44 -5.66 5.02
N VAL A 79 2.28 -5.00 4.96
CA VAL A 79 1.59 -4.44 6.12
C VAL A 79 0.60 -5.48 6.64
N ARG A 80 0.82 -6.01 7.84
CA ARG A 80 -0.09 -6.99 8.47
C ARG A 80 -0.89 -6.30 9.57
N TYR A 81 -2.17 -6.65 9.69
CA TYR A 81 -3.11 -5.99 10.61
C TYR A 81 -4.32 -6.86 10.92
N VAL A 82 -4.97 -6.57 12.06
CA VAL A 82 -6.29 -7.11 12.38
C VAL A 82 -7.34 -6.05 12.07
N VAL A 83 -8.27 -6.40 11.20
CA VAL A 83 -9.44 -5.58 10.87
C VAL A 83 -10.70 -6.21 11.44
N VAL A 84 -11.58 -5.36 11.95
CA VAL A 84 -12.88 -5.75 12.49
C VAL A 84 -13.97 -5.05 11.69
N ALA A 85 -14.90 -5.83 11.14
CA ALA A 85 -16.14 -5.32 10.57
C ALA A 85 -17.26 -5.59 11.56
N THR A 86 -17.96 -4.54 11.98
CA THR A 86 -19.08 -4.62 12.94
C THR A 86 -20.39 -4.22 12.27
N THR A 87 -21.41 -5.05 12.40
CA THR A 87 -22.76 -4.72 11.94
C THR A 87 -23.48 -3.79 12.94
N PRO A 88 -24.55 -3.09 12.54
CA PRO A 88 -25.39 -2.31 13.48
C PRO A 88 -25.99 -3.16 14.61
N ALA A 89 -26.22 -4.45 14.37
CA ALA A 89 -26.69 -5.41 15.37
C ALA A 89 -25.59 -5.94 16.30
N GLY A 90 -24.33 -5.45 16.15
CA GLY A 90 -23.20 -5.83 17.00
C GLY A 90 -22.48 -7.11 16.60
N ALA A 91 -22.89 -7.80 15.52
CA ALA A 91 -22.15 -8.95 15.01
C ALA A 91 -20.79 -8.49 14.44
N LYS A 92 -19.75 -9.29 14.68
CA LYS A 92 -18.37 -8.94 14.36
C LYS A 92 -17.75 -9.98 13.45
N ASN A 93 -16.99 -9.51 12.48
CA ASN A 93 -16.10 -10.33 11.66
C ASN A 93 -14.68 -9.80 11.85
N VAL A 94 -13.83 -10.59 12.49
CA VAL A 94 -12.45 -10.22 12.82
C VAL A 94 -11.52 -11.01 11.92
N ILE A 95 -10.65 -10.30 11.21
CA ILE A 95 -9.82 -10.86 10.15
C ILE A 95 -8.37 -10.40 10.34
N TYR A 96 -7.43 -11.33 10.23
CA TYR A 96 -6.01 -11.05 10.14
C TYR A 96 -5.59 -11.08 8.67
N GLU A 97 -5.09 -9.95 8.18
CA GLU A 97 -4.77 -9.73 6.77
C GLU A 97 -3.35 -9.19 6.57
N GLY A 98 -2.80 -9.47 5.39
CA GLY A 98 -1.63 -8.81 4.84
C GLY A 98 -2.01 -7.98 3.63
N LEU A 99 -1.41 -6.80 3.51
CA LEU A 99 -1.56 -5.89 2.39
C LEU A 99 -0.19 -5.65 1.75
N ARG A 100 -0.09 -5.92 0.45
CA ARG A 100 1.09 -5.71 -0.37
C ARG A 100 0.90 -4.45 -1.20
N CYS A 101 1.54 -3.37 -0.81
CA CYS A 101 1.36 -2.06 -1.46
C CYS A 101 1.92 -2.03 -2.89
N SER A 102 2.99 -2.77 -3.18
CA SER A 102 3.64 -2.79 -4.50
C SER A 102 2.72 -3.27 -5.62
N THR A 103 1.85 -4.22 -5.33
CA THR A 103 0.91 -4.81 -6.29
C THR A 103 -0.55 -4.44 -6.02
N GLY A 104 -0.84 -3.84 -4.85
CA GLY A 104 -2.20 -3.54 -4.42
C GLY A 104 -3.01 -4.80 -4.12
N GLU A 105 -2.35 -5.83 -3.57
CA GLU A 105 -2.98 -7.11 -3.25
C GLU A 105 -3.19 -7.27 -1.74
N VAL A 106 -4.20 -8.05 -1.37
CA VAL A 106 -4.54 -8.42 0.00
C VAL A 106 -4.59 -9.94 0.13
N ARG A 107 -4.17 -10.45 1.28
CA ARG A 107 -4.25 -11.85 1.64
C ARG A 107 -4.85 -12.00 3.03
N THR A 108 -5.86 -12.87 3.18
CA THR A 108 -6.44 -13.21 4.48
C THR A 108 -5.69 -14.39 5.07
N TYR A 109 -5.06 -14.23 6.22
CA TYR A 109 -4.33 -15.30 6.89
C TYR A 109 -5.20 -16.11 7.85
N ALA A 110 -6.03 -15.42 8.64
CA ALA A 110 -6.87 -16.06 9.64
C ALA A 110 -8.15 -15.25 9.91
N ARG A 111 -9.14 -15.93 10.49
CA ARG A 111 -10.39 -15.33 10.98
C ARG A 111 -10.61 -15.74 12.43
N ALA A 112 -11.05 -14.81 13.26
CA ALA A 112 -11.41 -15.13 14.63
C ALA A 112 -12.80 -15.74 14.69
N LYS A 113 -12.96 -16.75 15.56
CA LYS A 113 -14.26 -17.28 15.95
C LYS A 113 -14.91 -16.41 17.03
N PRO A 114 -16.21 -16.63 17.31
CA PRO A 114 -16.89 -15.92 18.40
C PRO A 114 -16.24 -16.10 19.78
N ASP A 115 -15.56 -17.22 20.02
CA ASP A 115 -14.82 -17.52 21.25
C ASP A 115 -13.45 -16.83 21.33
N GLY A 116 -13.07 -16.06 20.28
CA GLY A 116 -11.79 -15.36 20.19
C GLY A 116 -10.63 -16.21 19.64
N SER A 117 -10.82 -17.51 19.43
CA SER A 117 -9.79 -18.36 18.83
C SER A 117 -9.65 -18.08 17.33
N TRP A 118 -8.43 -18.26 16.79
CA TRP A 118 -8.16 -18.05 15.38
C TRP A 118 -8.26 -19.33 14.56
N VAL A 119 -8.80 -19.20 13.37
CA VAL A 119 -8.77 -20.25 12.33
C VAL A 119 -7.99 -19.74 11.14
N THR A 120 -6.93 -20.45 10.80
CA THR A 120 -6.13 -20.18 9.60
C THR A 120 -6.96 -20.43 8.34
N VAL A 121 -6.87 -19.54 7.38
CA VAL A 121 -7.50 -19.72 6.06
C VAL A 121 -6.59 -20.60 5.22
N ALA A 122 -7.01 -21.84 5.00
CA ALA A 122 -6.28 -22.77 4.15
C ALA A 122 -6.21 -22.26 2.71
N ASN A 123 -5.06 -22.47 2.05
CA ASN A 123 -4.84 -22.08 0.65
C ASN A 123 -5.20 -20.62 0.33
N SER A 124 -4.96 -19.73 1.30
CA SER A 124 -5.18 -18.31 1.09
C SER A 124 -4.22 -17.78 0.02
N GLU A 125 -4.76 -17.09 -0.96
CA GLU A 125 -4.02 -16.50 -2.08
C GLU A 125 -4.01 -14.98 -1.98
N TRP A 126 -3.02 -14.34 -2.59
CA TRP A 126 -3.01 -12.91 -2.83
C TRP A 126 -4.06 -12.56 -3.87
N LYS A 127 -4.91 -11.58 -3.57
CA LYS A 127 -6.00 -11.12 -4.44
C LYS A 127 -5.92 -9.61 -4.58
N SER A 128 -6.23 -9.11 -5.76
CA SER A 128 -6.27 -7.66 -5.98
C SER A 128 -7.28 -6.99 -5.05
N ALA A 129 -6.84 -6.00 -4.27
CA ALA A 129 -7.72 -5.18 -3.45
C ALA A 129 -8.69 -4.31 -4.29
N TYR A 130 -8.41 -4.19 -5.58
CA TYR A 130 -9.29 -3.51 -6.55
C TYR A 130 -10.41 -4.40 -7.10
N ASP A 131 -10.36 -5.71 -6.83
CA ASP A 131 -11.42 -6.63 -7.25
C ASP A 131 -12.76 -6.22 -6.61
N ILE A 132 -13.74 -5.94 -7.47
CA ILE A 132 -15.07 -5.48 -7.04
C ILE A 132 -15.89 -6.57 -6.33
N SER A 133 -15.51 -7.84 -6.50
CA SER A 133 -16.13 -8.98 -5.81
C SER A 133 -15.70 -9.09 -4.34
N LEU A 134 -14.63 -8.40 -3.95
CA LEU A 134 -14.10 -8.40 -2.58
C LEU A 134 -14.64 -7.22 -1.77
N PRO A 135 -14.73 -7.37 -0.43
CA PRO A 135 -15.00 -6.24 0.45
C PRO A 135 -13.95 -5.14 0.28
N ARG A 136 -14.38 -3.91 0.15
CA ARG A 136 -13.50 -2.77 -0.17
C ARG A 136 -12.67 -2.24 1.00
N HIS A 137 -12.74 -2.85 2.17
CA HIS A 137 -12.04 -2.35 3.36
C HIS A 137 -10.52 -2.32 3.19
N SER A 138 -9.92 -3.36 2.61
CA SER A 138 -8.47 -3.41 2.40
C SER A 138 -7.99 -2.34 1.42
N LEU A 139 -8.73 -2.09 0.33
CA LEU A 139 -8.42 -0.98 -0.60
C LEU A 139 -8.52 0.38 0.09
N ARG A 140 -9.56 0.58 0.92
CA ARG A 140 -9.73 1.84 1.65
C ARG A 140 -8.67 2.04 2.71
N PHE A 141 -8.33 0.99 3.46
CA PHE A 141 -7.23 1.02 4.41
C PHE A 141 -5.89 1.33 3.73
N ALA A 142 -5.61 0.69 2.59
CA ALA A 142 -4.42 0.97 1.78
C ALA A 142 -4.31 2.47 1.45
N LYS A 143 -5.37 3.04 0.87
CA LYS A 143 -5.41 4.44 0.43
C LYS A 143 -5.41 5.42 1.60
N ALA A 144 -6.14 5.12 2.67
CA ALA A 144 -6.26 6.03 3.82
C ALA A 144 -4.96 6.12 4.61
N ALA A 145 -4.22 5.01 4.76
CA ALA A 145 -3.13 5.00 5.72
C ALA A 145 -1.95 4.08 5.42
N ALA A 146 -2.19 2.86 4.89
CA ALA A 146 -1.16 1.83 4.88
C ALA A 146 -0.14 1.99 3.77
N CYS A 147 -0.54 2.54 2.61
CA CYS A 147 0.31 2.66 1.43
C CYS A 147 0.57 4.13 1.05
N LEU A 148 1.78 4.38 0.60
CA LEU A 148 2.20 5.58 -0.12
C LEU A 148 2.51 5.15 -1.55
N GLN A 149 1.53 5.28 -2.46
CA GLN A 149 1.62 4.72 -3.80
C GLN A 149 1.89 3.20 -3.75
N ALA A 150 2.99 2.73 -4.35
CA ALA A 150 3.39 1.33 -4.41
C ALA A 150 4.26 0.86 -3.22
N ALA A 151 4.37 1.64 -2.16
CA ALA A 151 5.18 1.29 -1.00
C ALA A 151 4.38 1.38 0.31
N PRO A 152 4.69 0.58 1.33
CA PRO A 152 4.12 0.79 2.65
C PRO A 152 4.61 2.10 3.24
N VAL A 153 3.83 2.69 4.14
CA VAL A 153 4.29 3.82 4.96
C VAL A 153 5.54 3.44 5.76
N SER A 154 6.35 4.43 6.10
CA SER A 154 7.67 4.21 6.70
C SER A 154 7.65 3.60 8.10
N SER A 155 6.54 3.72 8.81
CA SER A 155 6.42 3.24 10.18
C SER A 155 4.98 3.05 10.63
N VAL A 156 4.79 2.18 11.64
CA VAL A 156 3.49 2.00 12.32
C VAL A 156 2.99 3.32 12.93
N ARG A 157 3.88 4.17 13.43
CA ARG A 157 3.51 5.50 13.95
C ARG A 157 2.90 6.38 12.87
N GLU A 158 3.46 6.36 11.68
CA GLU A 158 2.92 7.09 10.54
C GLU A 158 1.56 6.56 10.12
N LEU A 159 1.40 5.24 10.05
CA LEU A 159 0.14 4.57 9.76
C LEU A 159 -0.97 5.02 10.73
N ILE A 160 -0.71 4.96 12.03
CA ILE A 160 -1.64 5.40 13.08
C ILE A 160 -1.98 6.88 12.92
N ARG A 161 -0.99 7.72 12.65
CA ARG A 161 -1.19 9.17 12.44
C ARG A 161 -2.12 9.44 11.27
N LYS A 162 -1.94 8.74 10.14
CA LYS A 162 -2.80 8.89 8.96
C LYS A 162 -4.23 8.44 9.22
N LEU A 163 -4.44 7.34 9.94
CA LEU A 163 -5.78 6.89 10.32
C LEU A 163 -6.51 7.87 11.24
N LYS A 164 -5.80 8.50 12.17
CA LYS A 164 -6.38 9.50 13.09
C LYS A 164 -6.67 10.84 12.41
N ASN A 165 -5.93 11.16 11.35
CA ASN A 165 -6.05 12.40 10.61
C ASN A 165 -6.12 12.08 9.10
N PRO A 166 -7.24 11.51 8.62
CA PRO A 166 -7.38 11.20 7.21
C PRO A 166 -7.33 12.48 6.39
N SER A 167 -6.49 12.49 5.37
CA SER A 167 -6.50 13.58 4.38
C SER A 167 -7.84 13.55 3.67
N VAL A 168 -8.53 14.69 3.63
CA VAL A 168 -9.74 14.85 2.81
C VAL A 168 -9.27 14.87 1.36
N GLU A 169 -9.49 13.77 0.63
CA GLU A 169 -9.36 13.72 -0.82
C GLU A 169 -10.69 14.06 -1.50
#